data_b5190994c7b4d174bbfefd6c93a267e9
#
_entry.id   b5190994c7b4d174bbfefd6c93a267e9
#
_cell.length_a   1.000
_cell.length_b   1.000
_cell.length_c   1.000
_cell.angle_alpha   90.00
_cell.angle_beta   90.00
_cell.angle_gamma   90.00
#
_symmetry.space_group_name_H-M   'P 1'
#
loop_
_entity.id
_entity.type
_entity.pdbx_description
1 polymer ?
#
loop_
_entity_poly.entity_id
_entity_poly.type
_entity_poly.pdbx_seq_one_letter_code
_entity_poly.pdbx_strand_id
1 'polypeptide(L)'
;ADDSVEIKGLVKMLDPKYNPDHYEDARFLGRGTCTTSQIFYTSPSRCAVADSCAISIDRRMTAGETYKSCLKEIEDLPSVKKYGDDVKVSMYWYDRPSWTGEVYKTECFFPTWINKETAPHVQALIDAHHALWGDTRLWADDTAKAKREGRPLTDKWTFSTNGVSIQG
;
A
#
# COMPACT_ATOMS: atom_id res chain seq x y z
N ALA A 1 -19.68 15.68 16.36
CA ALA A 1 -19.05 15.86 15.05
C ALA A 1 -19.39 14.66 14.18
N ASP A 2 -19.79 14.87 12.96
CA ASP A 2 -20.17 13.77 12.08
C ASP A 2 -18.92 13.21 11.40
N ASP A 3 -18.18 12.36 12.11
CA ASP A 3 -16.95 11.71 11.63
C ASP A 3 -17.21 10.84 10.38
N SER A 4 -18.48 10.49 10.14
CA SER A 4 -18.87 9.76 8.91
C SER A 4 -18.65 10.58 7.65
N VAL A 5 -18.70 11.91 7.75
CA VAL A 5 -18.47 12.82 6.63
C VAL A 5 -17.00 12.88 6.26
N GLU A 6 -16.09 12.79 7.24
CA GLU A 6 -14.66 12.81 7.00
C GLU A 6 -14.11 11.50 6.45
N ILE A 7 -14.59 10.37 6.96
CA ILE A 7 -14.24 9.07 6.37
C ILE A 7 -14.71 9.02 4.90
N LYS A 8 -15.89 9.55 4.60
CA LYS A 8 -16.33 9.72 3.21
C LYS A 8 -15.48 10.73 2.43
N GLY A 9 -14.99 11.78 3.10
CA GLY A 9 -14.05 12.75 2.55
C GLY A 9 -12.71 12.11 2.21
N LEU A 10 -12.18 11.28 3.11
CA LEU A 10 -10.94 10.53 2.90
C LEU A 10 -11.05 9.57 1.72
N VAL A 11 -12.11 8.78 1.67
CA VAL A 11 -12.38 7.88 0.52
C VAL A 11 -12.50 8.68 -0.78
N LYS A 12 -13.09 9.87 -0.74
CA LYS A 12 -13.21 10.76 -1.88
C LYS A 12 -11.86 11.34 -2.32
N MET A 13 -10.99 11.74 -1.39
CA MET A 13 -9.64 12.24 -1.71
C MET A 13 -8.77 11.18 -2.37
N LEU A 14 -9.02 9.92 -2.04
CA LEU A 14 -8.32 8.77 -2.58
C LEU A 14 -9.01 8.19 -3.83
N ASP A 15 -10.21 8.69 -4.15
CA ASP A 15 -10.86 8.41 -5.42
C ASP A 15 -10.08 9.15 -6.53
N PRO A 16 -9.70 8.46 -7.57
CA PRO A 16 -8.97 9.00 -8.70
C PRO A 16 -9.55 10.25 -9.34
N LYS A 17 -10.84 10.40 -9.29
CA LYS A 17 -11.51 11.64 -9.77
C LYS A 17 -11.05 12.90 -9.03
N TYR A 18 -10.48 12.75 -7.84
CA TYR A 18 -10.08 13.84 -6.97
C TYR A 18 -8.57 14.02 -6.86
N ASN A 19 -7.80 13.05 -7.31
CA ASN A 19 -6.34 13.15 -7.32
C ASN A 19 -5.77 12.58 -8.62
N PRO A 20 -5.86 13.33 -9.72
CA PRO A 20 -5.39 12.89 -11.04
C PRO A 20 -3.88 12.62 -11.08
N ASP A 21 -3.09 13.25 -10.21
CA ASP A 21 -1.64 13.12 -10.20
C ASP A 21 -1.17 11.71 -9.76
N HIS A 22 -2.02 10.97 -9.04
CA HIS A 22 -1.75 9.56 -8.74
C HIS A 22 -2.00 8.62 -9.93
N TYR A 23 -2.51 9.14 -11.04
CA TYR A 23 -2.93 8.34 -12.18
C TYR A 23 -1.86 8.03 -13.19
N GLU A 24 -0.88 8.89 -13.33
CA GLU A 24 0.14 8.67 -14.37
C GLU A 24 0.95 7.40 -14.11
N ASP A 25 1.07 7.01 -12.84
CA ASP A 25 1.71 5.76 -12.42
C ASP A 25 0.75 4.55 -12.30
N ALA A 26 -0.54 4.74 -12.56
CA ALA A 26 -1.54 3.67 -12.57
C ALA A 26 -1.22 2.57 -13.60
N ARG A 27 -0.34 2.85 -14.56
CA ARG A 27 0.14 1.86 -15.53
C ARG A 27 0.95 0.74 -14.89
N PHE A 28 1.66 0.99 -13.78
CA PHE A 28 2.53 0.00 -13.15
C PHE A 28 1.87 -0.66 -11.94
N LEU A 29 1.65 0.07 -10.87
CA LEU A 29 1.15 -0.49 -9.61
C LEU A 29 -0.36 -0.34 -9.47
N GLY A 30 -0.98 0.41 -10.37
CA GLY A 30 -2.39 0.73 -10.30
C GLY A 30 -2.64 1.77 -9.22
N ARG A 31 -3.85 1.77 -8.71
CA ARG A 31 -4.38 2.72 -7.74
C ARG A 31 -3.96 2.38 -6.33
N GLY A 32 -3.52 3.36 -5.56
CA GLY A 32 -3.44 3.25 -4.11
C GLY A 32 -4.84 3.13 -3.50
N THR A 33 -4.94 2.47 -2.36
CA THR A 33 -6.19 2.36 -1.61
C THR A 33 -5.99 2.76 -0.16
N CYS A 34 -7.04 3.25 0.47
CA CYS A 34 -7.08 3.58 1.88
C CYS A 34 -8.37 3.03 2.48
N THR A 35 -8.23 2.17 3.47
CA THR A 35 -9.36 1.48 4.08
C THR A 35 -9.22 1.51 5.58
N THR A 36 -10.25 1.96 6.29
CA THR A 36 -10.33 1.78 7.74
C THR A 36 -10.55 0.30 8.02
N SER A 37 -9.57 -0.34 8.62
CA SER A 37 -9.58 -1.79 8.88
C SER A 37 -10.05 -2.15 10.27
N GLN A 38 -9.83 -1.28 11.25
CA GLN A 38 -10.24 -1.51 12.63
C GLN A 38 -10.60 -0.19 13.32
N ILE A 39 -11.48 -0.29 14.31
CA ILE A 39 -11.85 0.80 15.22
C ILE A 39 -11.66 0.29 16.65
N PHE A 40 -10.93 1.04 17.44
CA PHE A 40 -10.70 0.77 18.86
C PHE A 40 -11.24 1.91 19.68
N TYR A 41 -11.81 1.61 20.83
CA TYR A 41 -12.19 2.62 21.79
C TYR A 41 -11.96 2.11 23.20
N THR A 42 -11.75 3.02 24.13
CA THR A 42 -11.72 2.71 25.55
C THR A 42 -12.93 3.32 26.23
N SER A 43 -13.46 2.59 27.19
CA SER A 43 -14.56 3.06 28.04
C SER A 43 -14.46 2.36 29.38
N PRO A 44 -14.62 3.06 30.50
CA PRO A 44 -14.58 2.46 31.82
C PRO A 44 -15.76 1.51 32.08
N SER A 45 -16.84 1.63 31.33
CA SER A 45 -17.99 0.73 31.40
C SER A 45 -18.88 0.86 30.17
N ARG A 46 -19.82 -0.07 29.99
CA ARG A 46 -20.82 -0.02 28.91
C ARG A 46 -21.77 1.18 28.97
N CYS A 47 -21.86 1.83 30.13
CA CYS A 47 -22.73 2.98 30.38
C CYS A 47 -21.98 4.31 30.38
N ALA A 48 -20.68 4.28 30.12
CA ALA A 48 -19.84 5.48 30.11
C ALA A 48 -19.47 5.88 28.68
N VAL A 49 -19.28 7.18 28.50
CA VAL A 49 -18.73 7.72 27.25
C VAL A 49 -17.29 7.22 27.09
N ALA A 50 -16.91 6.85 25.89
CA ALA A 50 -15.54 6.46 25.57
C ALA A 50 -14.60 7.67 25.78
N ASP A 51 -13.47 7.43 26.40
CA ASP A 51 -12.43 8.42 26.68
C ASP A 51 -11.35 8.48 25.57
N SER A 52 -11.30 7.45 24.73
CA SER A 52 -10.46 7.47 23.54
C SER A 52 -11.08 6.64 22.40
N CYS A 53 -10.68 6.98 21.18
CA CYS A 53 -11.00 6.24 20.00
C CYS A 53 -9.80 6.25 19.05
N ALA A 54 -9.48 5.09 18.49
CA ALA A 54 -8.44 4.96 17.48
C ALA A 54 -8.95 4.17 16.29
N ILE A 55 -8.47 4.49 15.12
CA ILE A 55 -8.73 3.73 13.90
C ILE A 55 -7.40 3.24 13.30
N SER A 56 -7.41 2.01 12.80
CA SER A 56 -6.34 1.50 11.93
C SER A 56 -6.72 1.69 10.48
N ILE A 57 -5.78 2.21 9.71
CA ILE A 57 -5.96 2.44 8.28
C ILE A 57 -4.97 1.55 7.51
N ASP A 58 -5.48 0.68 6.66
CA ASP A 58 -4.67 -0.04 5.66
C ASP A 58 -4.52 0.87 4.44
N ARG A 59 -3.31 1.31 4.18
CA ARG A 59 -2.96 2.18 3.06
C ARG A 59 -2.07 1.43 2.07
N ARG A 60 -2.65 1.07 0.94
CA ARG A 60 -1.88 0.52 -0.18
C ARG A 60 -1.36 1.64 -1.03
N MET A 61 -0.05 1.72 -1.11
CA MET A 61 0.63 2.79 -1.82
C MET A 61 0.85 2.45 -3.29
N THR A 62 0.93 3.46 -4.12
CA THR A 62 1.35 3.37 -5.51
C THR A 62 2.75 3.97 -5.70
N ALA A 63 3.27 3.90 -6.92
CA ALA A 63 4.57 4.49 -7.24
C ALA A 63 4.60 6.00 -6.92
N GLY A 64 5.72 6.47 -6.39
CA GLY A 64 5.90 7.88 -6.00
C GLY A 64 5.38 8.26 -4.63
N GLU A 65 4.54 7.44 -4.01
CA GLU A 65 4.08 7.67 -2.65
C GLU A 65 5.11 7.20 -1.61
N THR A 66 5.14 7.88 -0.49
CA THR A 66 5.97 7.54 0.67
C THR A 66 5.09 7.44 1.91
N TYR A 67 5.58 6.75 2.96
CA TYR A 67 4.84 6.73 4.22
C TYR A 67 4.60 8.14 4.78
N LYS A 68 5.54 9.07 4.57
CA LYS A 68 5.39 10.47 5.01
C LYS A 68 4.28 11.19 4.26
N SER A 69 4.17 11.00 2.95
CA SER A 69 3.07 11.59 2.18
C SER A 69 1.72 11.03 2.63
N CYS A 70 1.66 9.71 2.88
CA CYS A 70 0.43 9.07 3.35
C CYS A 70 0.01 9.51 4.77
N LEU A 71 0.96 9.66 5.70
CA LEU A 71 0.65 10.21 7.03
C LEU A 71 0.18 11.66 6.92
N LYS A 72 0.85 12.44 6.08
CA LYS A 72 0.49 13.85 5.87
C LYS A 72 -0.92 14.01 5.29
N GLU A 73 -1.37 13.13 4.42
CA GLU A 73 -2.75 13.13 3.92
C GLU A 73 -3.76 13.06 5.06
N ILE A 74 -3.50 12.21 6.06
CA ILE A 74 -4.38 12.08 7.24
C ILE A 74 -4.25 13.30 8.16
N GLU A 75 -3.02 13.77 8.40
CA GLU A 75 -2.76 14.97 9.21
C GLU A 75 -3.42 16.23 8.62
N ASP A 76 -3.53 16.29 7.30
CA ASP A 76 -4.12 17.43 6.59
C ASP A 76 -5.66 17.42 6.59
N LEU A 77 -6.30 16.36 7.10
CA LEU A 77 -7.76 16.33 7.23
C LEU A 77 -8.27 17.48 8.10
N PRO A 78 -9.41 18.09 7.74
CA PRO A 78 -9.98 19.21 8.48
C PRO A 78 -10.22 18.92 9.97
N SER A 79 -10.70 17.74 10.35
CA SER A 79 -10.89 17.40 11.75
C SER A 79 -9.59 17.17 12.49
N VAL A 80 -8.61 16.53 11.89
CA VAL A 80 -7.28 16.38 12.50
C VAL A 80 -6.69 17.75 12.81
N LYS A 81 -6.76 18.68 11.86
CA LYS A 81 -6.31 20.08 12.08
C LYS A 81 -7.14 20.82 13.11
N LYS A 82 -8.45 20.59 13.15
CA LYS A 82 -9.35 21.24 14.09
C LYS A 82 -9.08 20.83 15.53
N TYR A 83 -8.83 19.54 15.76
CA TYR A 83 -8.62 19.00 17.10
C TYR A 83 -7.14 18.99 17.52
N GLY A 84 -6.22 19.22 16.57
CA GLY A 84 -4.81 19.42 16.88
C GLY A 84 -4.20 18.32 17.75
N ASP A 85 -3.70 18.68 18.91
CA ASP A 85 -2.99 17.78 19.82
C ASP A 85 -3.87 16.64 20.40
N ASP A 86 -5.19 16.75 20.31
CA ASP A 86 -6.11 15.68 20.72
C ASP A 86 -6.14 14.52 19.72
N VAL A 87 -5.60 14.72 18.52
CA VAL A 87 -5.52 13.68 17.48
C VAL A 87 -4.08 13.37 17.12
N LYS A 88 -3.70 12.11 17.28
CA LYS A 88 -2.36 11.63 16.92
C LYS A 88 -2.42 10.72 15.70
N VAL A 89 -1.70 11.10 14.67
CA VAL A 89 -1.47 10.27 13.49
C VAL A 89 -0.09 9.63 13.56
N SER A 90 0.01 8.33 13.39
CA SER A 90 1.32 7.65 13.48
C SER A 90 1.34 6.35 12.68
N MET A 91 2.54 5.91 12.35
CA MET A 91 2.78 4.59 11.79
C MET A 91 2.39 3.50 12.80
N TYR A 92 1.75 2.44 12.31
CA TYR A 92 1.48 1.26 13.13
C TYR A 92 2.76 0.44 13.32
N TRP A 93 2.94 -0.04 14.55
CA TRP A 93 4.03 -0.93 14.91
C TRP A 93 3.48 -2.31 15.26
N TYR A 94 4.05 -3.33 14.66
CA TYR A 94 3.79 -4.72 15.06
C TYR A 94 4.70 -5.05 16.25
N ASP A 95 4.10 -5.37 17.37
CA ASP A 95 4.79 -5.62 18.64
C ASP A 95 4.27 -6.88 19.35
N ARG A 96 3.58 -7.75 18.62
CA ARG A 96 3.09 -8.99 19.20
C ARG A 96 4.22 -10.00 19.35
N PRO A 97 4.19 -10.80 20.45
CA PRO A 97 5.19 -11.85 20.64
C PRO A 97 5.05 -12.93 19.55
N SER A 98 6.21 -13.47 19.18
CA SER A 98 6.30 -14.69 18.37
C SER A 98 5.86 -15.94 19.19
N TRP A 99 5.85 -17.09 18.57
CA TRP A 99 5.56 -18.35 19.25
C TRP A 99 6.56 -18.71 20.36
N THR A 100 7.78 -18.15 20.31
CA THR A 100 8.79 -18.29 21.37
C THR A 100 8.60 -17.32 22.53
N GLY A 101 7.69 -16.36 22.42
CA GLY A 101 7.47 -15.27 23.36
C GLY A 101 8.32 -14.02 23.10
N GLU A 102 9.25 -14.08 22.17
CA GLU A 102 10.08 -12.92 21.79
C GLU A 102 9.27 -11.86 21.03
N VAL A 103 9.45 -10.61 21.41
CA VAL A 103 8.86 -9.44 20.74
C VAL A 103 9.90 -8.75 19.88
N TYR A 104 9.71 -8.83 18.58
CA TYR A 104 10.49 -8.06 17.60
C TYR A 104 9.63 -6.92 17.05
N LYS A 105 9.82 -5.74 17.62
CA LYS A 105 9.03 -4.57 17.25
C LYS A 105 9.40 -4.09 15.85
N THR A 106 8.45 -4.09 14.93
CA THR A 106 8.67 -3.77 13.52
C THR A 106 7.63 -2.75 13.03
N GLU A 107 8.07 -1.75 12.28
CA GLU A 107 7.15 -0.86 11.57
C GLU A 107 6.34 -1.64 10.53
N CYS A 108 5.02 -1.41 10.50
CA CYS A 108 4.16 -1.98 9.47
C CYS A 108 4.20 -1.13 8.20
N PHE A 109 5.39 -1.03 7.64
CA PHE A 109 5.66 -0.27 6.42
C PHE A 109 6.45 -1.11 5.41
N PHE A 110 5.90 -1.18 4.20
CA PHE A 110 6.54 -1.85 3.06
C PHE A 110 6.53 -0.87 1.89
N PRO A 111 7.69 -0.29 1.54
CA PRO A 111 7.76 0.67 0.45
C PRO A 111 7.36 0.04 -0.88
N THR A 112 6.80 0.84 -1.77
CA THR A 112 6.62 0.47 -3.17
C THR A 112 7.96 0.50 -3.87
N TRP A 113 8.16 -0.39 -4.83
CA TRP A 113 9.36 -0.45 -5.64
C TRP A 113 9.04 -0.84 -7.08
N ILE A 114 9.85 -0.34 -8.00
CA ILE A 114 9.71 -0.61 -9.43
C ILE A 114 11.09 -0.92 -10.00
N ASN A 115 11.21 -2.06 -10.64
CA ASN A 115 12.38 -2.40 -11.43
C ASN A 115 12.17 -1.99 -12.88
N LYS A 116 13.22 -1.44 -13.47
CA LYS A 116 13.24 -1.26 -14.93
C LYS A 116 13.26 -2.63 -15.60
N GLU A 117 12.47 -2.80 -16.63
CA GLU A 117 12.47 -4.05 -17.39
C GLU A 117 13.86 -4.40 -17.93
N THR A 118 14.66 -3.39 -18.25
CA THR A 118 16.04 -3.54 -18.72
C THR A 118 17.05 -3.84 -17.61
N ALA A 119 16.64 -3.95 -16.35
CA ALA A 119 17.56 -4.23 -15.26
C ALA A 119 18.18 -5.64 -15.41
N PRO A 120 19.48 -5.82 -15.10
CA PRO A 120 20.18 -7.08 -15.34
C PRO A 120 19.52 -8.31 -14.72
N HIS A 121 19.02 -8.17 -13.51
CA HIS A 121 18.32 -9.27 -12.82
C HIS A 121 16.96 -9.63 -13.47
N VAL A 122 16.25 -8.65 -14.03
CA VAL A 122 15.01 -8.89 -14.78
C VAL A 122 15.33 -9.59 -16.09
N GLN A 123 16.37 -9.13 -16.80
CA GLN A 123 16.83 -9.79 -18.04
C GLN A 123 17.29 -11.22 -17.77
N ALA A 124 18.04 -11.48 -16.71
CA ALA A 124 18.46 -12.84 -16.36
C ALA A 124 17.27 -13.78 -16.12
N LEU A 125 16.19 -13.29 -15.51
CA LEU A 125 14.97 -14.09 -15.34
C LEU A 125 14.26 -14.36 -16.67
N ILE A 126 14.21 -13.38 -17.57
CA ILE A 126 13.66 -13.53 -18.91
C ILE A 126 14.44 -14.56 -19.70
N ASP A 127 15.78 -14.47 -19.70
CA ASP A 127 16.66 -15.38 -20.39
C ASP A 127 16.55 -16.81 -19.85
N ALA A 128 16.50 -16.97 -18.53
CA ALA A 128 16.29 -18.26 -17.89
C ALA A 128 14.93 -18.87 -18.26
N HIS A 129 13.86 -18.05 -18.28
CA HIS A 129 12.55 -18.51 -18.72
C HIS A 129 12.59 -18.98 -20.18
N HIS A 130 13.24 -18.19 -21.04
CA HIS A 130 13.36 -18.54 -22.45
C HIS A 130 14.19 -19.81 -22.68
N ALA A 131 15.27 -19.98 -21.92
CA ALA A 131 16.11 -21.18 -21.97
C ALA A 131 15.34 -22.46 -21.56
N LEU A 132 14.42 -22.34 -20.59
CA LEU A 132 13.64 -23.49 -20.09
C LEU A 132 12.42 -23.82 -20.95
N TRP A 133 11.74 -22.83 -21.50
CA TRP A 133 10.44 -23.02 -22.13
C TRP A 133 10.34 -22.45 -23.54
N GLY A 134 11.37 -21.78 -24.06
CA GLY A 134 11.34 -21.15 -25.37
C GLY A 134 10.16 -20.18 -25.50
N ASP A 135 9.40 -20.30 -26.56
CA ASP A 135 8.23 -19.47 -26.85
C ASP A 135 6.93 -19.98 -26.18
N THR A 136 7.03 -20.96 -25.29
CA THR A 136 5.89 -21.49 -24.54
C THR A 136 5.75 -20.80 -23.17
N ARG A 137 4.59 -20.93 -22.55
CA ARG A 137 4.30 -20.39 -21.21
C ARG A 137 4.55 -18.87 -21.07
N LEU A 138 4.34 -18.14 -22.15
CA LEU A 138 4.58 -16.70 -22.17
C LEU A 138 3.54 -15.91 -21.38
N TRP A 139 2.52 -16.56 -20.91
CA TRP A 139 1.44 -15.97 -20.11
C TRP A 139 0.81 -14.72 -20.76
N ALA A 140 -0.46 -14.57 -20.63
CA ALA A 140 -1.29 -13.49 -21.10
C ALA A 140 -2.10 -13.83 -22.36
N ASP A 141 -3.05 -12.96 -22.64
CA ASP A 141 -3.83 -12.99 -23.85
C ASP A 141 -2.92 -12.86 -25.10
N ASP A 142 -3.44 -13.30 -26.24
CA ASP A 142 -2.71 -13.32 -27.50
C ASP A 142 -2.26 -11.94 -27.96
N THR A 143 -3.00 -10.88 -27.58
CA THR A 143 -2.67 -9.51 -27.95
C THR A 143 -1.39 -9.03 -27.25
N ALA A 144 -1.30 -9.26 -25.95
CA ALA A 144 -0.12 -8.91 -25.18
C ALA A 144 1.09 -9.78 -25.58
N LYS A 145 0.87 -11.05 -25.90
CA LYS A 145 1.87 -11.98 -26.40
C LYS A 145 2.49 -11.51 -27.72
N ALA A 146 1.69 -11.12 -28.68
CA ALA A 146 2.16 -10.62 -29.97
C ALA A 146 3.03 -9.35 -29.81
N LYS A 147 2.67 -8.47 -28.91
CA LYS A 147 3.45 -7.23 -28.62
C LYS A 147 4.80 -7.49 -27.95
N ARG A 148 4.98 -8.64 -27.34
CA ARG A 148 6.21 -8.98 -26.60
C ARG A 148 7.21 -9.81 -27.39
N GLU A 149 6.89 -10.13 -28.64
CA GLU A 149 7.81 -10.84 -29.54
C GLU A 149 8.38 -12.13 -28.93
N GLY A 150 7.51 -12.95 -28.30
CA GLY A 150 7.92 -14.21 -27.67
C GLY A 150 8.50 -14.08 -26.26
N ARG A 151 8.62 -12.88 -25.70
CA ARG A 151 9.09 -12.69 -24.32
C ARG A 151 8.01 -13.04 -23.28
N PRO A 152 8.38 -13.56 -22.10
CA PRO A 152 7.44 -13.73 -20.99
C PRO A 152 6.86 -12.41 -20.54
N LEU A 153 5.67 -12.44 -19.94
CA LEU A 153 5.06 -11.26 -19.34
C LEU A 153 5.87 -10.82 -18.12
N THR A 154 6.29 -9.58 -18.13
CA THR A 154 6.75 -8.86 -16.95
C THR A 154 5.64 -7.90 -16.53
N ASP A 155 5.20 -7.98 -15.29
CA ASP A 155 4.08 -7.18 -14.80
C ASP A 155 4.22 -6.87 -13.31
N LYS A 156 3.27 -6.12 -12.79
CA LYS A 156 3.18 -5.74 -11.39
C LYS A 156 2.68 -6.88 -10.52
N TRP A 157 3.07 -6.85 -9.28
CA TRP A 157 2.52 -7.67 -8.22
C TRP A 157 1.78 -6.80 -7.21
N THR A 158 0.56 -7.17 -6.88
CA THR A 158 -0.33 -6.35 -6.05
C THR A 158 -0.20 -6.57 -4.55
N PHE A 159 0.67 -7.50 -4.14
CA PHE A 159 0.92 -7.81 -2.73
C PHE A 159 2.36 -7.50 -2.36
N SER A 160 2.60 -7.34 -1.05
CA SER A 160 3.95 -7.21 -0.52
C SER A 160 4.74 -8.51 -0.71
N THR A 161 6.03 -8.39 -1.01
CA THR A 161 6.98 -9.48 -1.11
C THR A 161 8.29 -9.09 -0.41
N ASN A 162 9.15 -10.07 -0.18
CA ASN A 162 10.49 -9.80 0.35
C ASN A 162 11.39 -9.03 -0.64
N GLY A 163 10.94 -8.83 -1.87
CA GLY A 163 11.64 -8.07 -2.89
C GLY A 163 12.00 -6.66 -2.45
N VAL A 164 11.18 -6.04 -1.62
CA VAL A 164 11.43 -4.72 -1.05
C VAL A 164 12.74 -4.66 -0.23
N SER A 165 13.10 -5.75 0.42
CA SER A 165 14.34 -5.85 1.22
C SER A 165 15.57 -6.23 0.38
N ILE A 166 15.36 -6.71 -0.84
CA ILE A 166 16.45 -7.14 -1.74
C ILE A 166 16.88 -6.00 -2.64
N GLN A 167 15.98 -5.10 -2.95
CA GLN A 167 16.25 -3.98 -3.84
C GLN A 167 17.16 -2.92 -3.21
N GLY A 168 17.24 -2.85 -1.87
CA GLY A 168 18.11 -2.07 -0.95
C GLY A 168 18.73 -0.82 -1.46
#